data_de24e179ff0aceae65c4360317f6308b
#
_entry.id   de24e179ff0aceae65c4360317f6308b
#
_cell.length_a   1.000
_cell.length_b   1.000
_cell.length_c   1.000
_cell.angle_alpha   90.00
_cell.angle_beta   90.00
_cell.angle_gamma   90.00
#
_symmetry.space_group_name_H-M   'P 1'
#
loop_
_entity.id
_entity.type
_entity.pdbx_description
1 polymer ?
#
loop_
_entity_poly.entity_id
_entity_poly.type
_entity_poly.pdbx_seq_one_letter_code
_entity_poly.pdbx_strand_id
1 'polypeptide(L)'
;MNKNKAFSLMEVIVSVFILILVLIPSVKLNIQQIKTYSKIRNADSELHFFTSLNNYLKAENILNSHLEFSSYTDFITTFNNFGNSFQNLKNKNFNLIIDIEKIEVDFSNRKEKASLIKAKYRGDKKIYKNTLLKFEE
;
A
#
# COMPACT_ATOMS: atom_id res chain seq x y z
N MET A 1 13.06 -7.91 -67.74
CA MET A 1 11.67 -8.34 -67.45
C MET A 1 11.49 -8.39 -65.95
N ASN A 2 10.89 -7.37 -65.39
CA ASN A 2 10.53 -7.38 -63.98
C ASN A 2 9.27 -8.25 -63.78
N LYS A 3 9.47 -9.44 -63.29
CA LYS A 3 8.35 -10.29 -62.82
C LYS A 3 7.95 -9.72 -61.45
N ASN A 4 7.00 -8.81 -61.43
CA ASN A 4 6.26 -8.48 -60.23
C ASN A 4 5.50 -9.75 -59.82
N LYS A 5 6.07 -10.52 -58.90
CA LYS A 5 5.35 -11.60 -58.25
C LYS A 5 4.23 -10.97 -57.42
N ALA A 6 3.01 -10.99 -57.95
CA ALA A 6 1.86 -10.66 -57.15
C ALA A 6 1.80 -11.65 -55.96
N PHE A 7 1.74 -11.16 -54.77
CA PHE A 7 1.53 -11.99 -53.59
C PHE A 7 0.26 -12.83 -53.81
N SER A 8 0.38 -14.13 -53.64
CA SER A 8 -0.75 -15.04 -53.70
C SER A 8 -1.72 -14.69 -52.54
N LEU A 9 -3.01 -14.72 -52.82
CA LEU A 9 -4.04 -14.51 -51.77
C LEU A 9 -3.79 -15.40 -50.55
N MET A 10 -3.29 -16.63 -50.76
CA MET A 10 -2.90 -17.57 -49.71
C MET A 10 -1.76 -17.05 -48.84
N GLU A 11 -0.74 -16.42 -49.41
CA GLU A 11 0.38 -15.85 -48.65
C GLU A 11 -0.09 -14.72 -47.73
N VAL A 12 -1.03 -13.90 -48.20
CA VAL A 12 -1.63 -12.83 -47.39
C VAL A 12 -2.43 -13.41 -46.23
N ILE A 13 -3.29 -14.41 -46.47
CA ILE A 13 -4.08 -15.08 -45.44
C ILE A 13 -3.19 -15.73 -44.39
N VAL A 14 -2.15 -16.45 -44.79
CA VAL A 14 -1.22 -17.12 -43.87
C VAL A 14 -0.43 -16.08 -43.05
N SER A 15 0.00 -14.99 -43.67
CA SER A 15 0.71 -13.93 -42.97
C SER A 15 -0.16 -13.25 -41.91
N VAL A 16 -1.43 -12.96 -42.23
CA VAL A 16 -2.38 -12.37 -41.29
C VAL A 16 -2.68 -13.36 -40.15
N PHE A 17 -2.82 -14.64 -40.43
CA PHE A 17 -3.04 -15.66 -39.42
C PHE A 17 -1.88 -15.79 -38.44
N ILE A 18 -0.63 -15.79 -38.92
CA ILE A 18 0.58 -15.80 -38.10
C ILE A 18 0.63 -14.54 -37.23
N LEU A 19 0.31 -13.39 -37.82
CA LEU A 19 0.31 -12.09 -37.10
C LEU A 19 -0.71 -12.09 -35.95
N ILE A 20 -1.90 -12.63 -36.15
CA ILE A 20 -2.93 -12.79 -35.12
C ILE A 20 -2.46 -13.74 -34.01
N LEU A 21 -1.83 -14.86 -34.36
CA LEU A 21 -1.32 -15.83 -33.38
C LEU A 21 -0.24 -15.25 -32.47
N VAL A 22 0.53 -14.27 -32.94
CA VAL A 22 1.56 -13.59 -32.14
C VAL A 22 0.97 -12.44 -31.33
N LEU A 23 0.03 -11.68 -31.90
CA LEU A 23 -0.55 -10.49 -31.24
C LEU A 23 -1.40 -10.86 -30.03
N ILE A 24 -2.24 -11.90 -30.11
CA ILE A 24 -3.15 -12.28 -29.02
C ILE A 24 -2.39 -12.60 -27.71
N PRO A 25 -1.34 -13.45 -27.72
CA PRO A 25 -0.56 -13.72 -26.51
C PRO A 25 0.16 -12.48 -26.00
N SER A 26 0.70 -11.64 -26.89
CA SER A 26 1.41 -10.41 -26.51
C SER A 26 0.50 -9.42 -25.77
N VAL A 27 -0.73 -9.23 -26.24
CA VAL A 27 -1.73 -8.37 -25.58
C VAL A 27 -2.10 -8.93 -24.20
N LYS A 28 -2.31 -10.26 -24.08
CA LYS A 28 -2.60 -10.91 -22.80
C LYS A 28 -1.48 -10.71 -21.78
N LEU A 29 -0.22 -10.87 -22.19
CA LEU A 29 0.95 -10.65 -21.33
C LEU A 29 1.02 -9.20 -20.84
N ASN A 30 0.81 -8.23 -21.71
CA ASN A 30 0.81 -6.82 -21.34
C ASN A 30 -0.28 -6.50 -20.31
N ILE A 31 -1.50 -7.03 -20.49
CA ILE A 31 -2.60 -6.85 -19.53
C ILE A 31 -2.27 -7.46 -18.17
N GLN A 32 -1.65 -8.65 -18.15
CA GLN A 32 -1.23 -9.30 -16.92
C GLN A 32 -0.14 -8.50 -16.20
N GLN A 33 0.84 -7.99 -16.93
CA GLN A 33 1.90 -7.14 -16.38
C GLN A 33 1.32 -5.86 -15.74
N ILE A 34 0.42 -5.16 -16.42
CA ILE A 34 -0.24 -3.95 -15.89
C ILE A 34 -1.02 -4.27 -14.61
N LYS A 35 -1.77 -5.39 -14.58
CA LYS A 35 -2.49 -5.82 -13.38
C LYS A 35 -1.57 -6.15 -12.22
N THR A 36 -0.44 -6.82 -12.49
CA THR A 36 0.56 -7.17 -11.48
C THR A 36 1.23 -5.91 -10.94
N TYR A 37 1.61 -4.99 -11.81
CA TYR A 37 2.22 -3.71 -11.42
C TYR A 37 1.29 -2.87 -10.54
N SER A 38 0.01 -2.80 -10.91
CA SER A 38 -1.01 -2.12 -10.11
C SER A 38 -1.19 -2.75 -8.72
N LYS A 39 -1.15 -4.09 -8.63
CA LYS A 39 -1.22 -4.80 -7.33
C LYS A 39 -0.01 -4.52 -6.44
N ILE A 40 1.19 -4.53 -7.02
CA ILE A 40 2.45 -4.25 -6.29
C ILE A 40 2.44 -2.81 -5.80
N ARG A 41 2.14 -1.85 -6.66
CA ARG A 41 2.07 -0.42 -6.32
C ARG A 41 1.06 -0.13 -5.20
N ASN A 42 -0.08 -0.80 -5.21
CA ASN A 42 -1.10 -0.62 -4.18
C ASN A 42 -0.67 -1.21 -2.83
N ALA A 43 -0.04 -2.38 -2.82
CA ALA A 43 0.49 -2.99 -1.61
C ALA A 43 1.66 -2.16 -1.04
N ASP A 44 2.48 -1.59 -1.91
CA ASP A 44 3.61 -0.75 -1.54
C ASP A 44 3.14 0.55 -0.86
N SER A 45 2.11 1.18 -1.40
CA SER A 45 1.56 2.41 -0.81
C SER A 45 0.93 2.20 0.58
N GLU A 46 0.30 1.04 0.83
CA GLU A 46 -0.22 0.68 2.15
C GLU A 46 0.91 0.44 3.15
N LEU A 47 1.99 -0.22 2.72
CA LEU A 47 3.17 -0.44 3.55
C LEU A 47 3.88 0.88 3.88
N HIS A 48 4.04 1.76 2.89
CA HIS A 48 4.63 3.09 3.09
C HIS A 48 3.80 3.94 4.06
N PHE A 49 2.48 3.92 3.93
CA PHE A 49 1.58 4.57 4.88
C PHE A 49 1.81 4.05 6.30
N PHE A 50 1.80 2.72 6.48
CA PHE A 50 1.95 2.11 7.79
C PHE A 50 3.33 2.39 8.41
N THR A 51 4.39 2.41 7.61
CA THR A 51 5.73 2.77 8.06
C THR A 51 5.80 4.25 8.48
N SER A 52 5.23 5.15 7.69
CA SER A 52 5.15 6.57 8.01
C SER A 52 4.33 6.82 9.27
N LEU A 53 3.22 6.09 9.44
CA LEU A 53 2.40 6.13 10.64
C LEU A 53 3.20 5.73 11.88
N ASN A 54 3.97 4.65 11.82
CA ASN A 54 4.80 4.22 12.95
C ASN A 54 5.84 5.28 13.34
N ASN A 55 6.46 5.94 12.37
CA ASN A 55 7.40 7.02 12.64
C ASN A 55 6.71 8.24 13.26
N TYR A 56 5.51 8.57 12.77
CA TYR A 56 4.69 9.65 13.31
C TYR A 56 4.27 9.37 14.76
N LEU A 57 3.80 8.16 15.07
CA LEU A 57 3.39 7.76 16.42
C LEU A 57 4.56 7.78 17.42
N LYS A 58 5.81 7.57 16.95
CA LYS A 58 7.00 7.72 17.79
C LYS A 58 7.29 9.19 18.13
N ALA A 59 7.06 10.09 17.18
CA ALA A 59 7.38 11.51 17.32
C ALA A 59 6.31 12.27 18.11
N GLU A 60 5.03 11.98 17.87
CA GLU A 60 3.91 12.72 18.46
C GLU A 60 3.48 12.18 19.82
N ASN A 61 3.06 13.09 20.70
CA ASN A 61 2.48 12.75 21.99
C ASN A 61 0.96 12.66 21.86
N ILE A 62 0.46 11.42 21.78
CA ILE A 62 -0.98 11.17 21.65
C ILE A 62 -1.57 10.95 23.04
N LEU A 63 -2.56 11.78 23.39
CA LEU A 63 -3.21 11.76 24.70
C LEU A 63 -4.30 10.68 24.82
N ASN A 64 -4.90 10.29 23.69
CA ASN A 64 -6.00 9.35 23.67
C ASN A 64 -5.49 7.91 23.79
N SER A 65 -6.12 7.12 24.65
CA SER A 65 -5.76 5.72 24.87
C SER A 65 -6.23 4.78 23.77
N HIS A 66 -7.29 5.13 23.04
CA HIS A 66 -7.86 4.35 21.95
C HIS A 66 -8.35 5.26 20.84
N LEU A 67 -7.94 4.96 19.61
CA LEU A 67 -8.35 5.68 18.41
C LEU A 67 -8.70 4.65 17.32
N GLU A 68 -9.85 4.83 16.68
CA GLU A 68 -10.29 4.02 15.55
C GLU A 68 -10.72 4.92 14.40
N PHE A 69 -10.22 4.62 13.20
CA PHE A 69 -10.53 5.34 11.97
C PHE A 69 -11.03 4.36 10.91
N SER A 70 -12.21 4.61 10.39
CA SER A 70 -12.81 3.84 9.31
C SER A 70 -12.52 4.40 7.91
N SER A 71 -11.97 5.61 7.83
CA SER A 71 -11.56 6.24 6.57
C SER A 71 -10.24 7.00 6.70
N TYR A 72 -9.51 7.11 5.57
CA TYR A 72 -8.31 7.93 5.52
C TYR A 72 -8.59 9.42 5.76
N THR A 73 -9.77 9.89 5.34
CA THR A 73 -10.19 11.29 5.54
C THR A 73 -10.35 11.62 7.02
N ASP A 74 -10.98 10.74 7.80
CA ASP A 74 -11.15 10.93 9.24
C ASP A 74 -9.80 10.92 9.97
N PHE A 75 -8.89 10.04 9.54
CA PHE A 75 -7.54 9.99 10.05
C PHE A 75 -6.80 11.32 9.84
N ILE A 76 -6.80 11.87 8.61
CA ILE A 76 -6.10 13.13 8.29
C ILE A 76 -6.71 14.34 8.96
N THR A 77 -8.02 14.38 9.16
CA THR A 77 -8.67 15.47 9.92
C THR A 77 -8.25 15.48 11.39
N THR A 78 -8.02 14.31 11.96
CA THR A 78 -7.56 14.18 13.35
C THR A 78 -6.06 14.45 13.49
N PHE A 79 -5.26 13.94 12.54
CA PHE A 79 -3.81 14.07 12.50
C PHE A 79 -3.35 15.03 11.39
N ASN A 80 -3.68 16.31 11.50
CA ASN A 80 -3.37 17.33 10.49
C ASN A 80 -1.88 17.42 10.14
N ASN A 81 -1.00 17.14 11.10
CA ASN A 81 0.45 17.19 10.93
C ASN A 81 1.04 15.98 10.19
N PHE A 82 0.26 14.91 9.99
CA PHE A 82 0.73 13.71 9.31
C PHE A 82 1.06 13.94 7.83
N GLY A 83 0.44 14.96 7.23
CA GLY A 83 0.57 15.28 5.81
C GLY A 83 -0.38 14.48 4.92
N ASN A 84 -0.64 14.99 3.74
CA ASN A 84 -1.66 14.48 2.82
C ASN A 84 -1.05 13.67 1.66
N SER A 85 0.02 12.93 1.91
CA SER A 85 0.81 12.24 0.88
C SER A 85 0.18 10.94 0.35
N PHE A 86 -0.82 10.40 1.04
CA PHE A 86 -1.42 9.09 0.73
C PHE A 86 -2.87 9.21 0.22
N GLN A 87 -3.12 10.14 -0.68
CA GLN A 87 -4.46 10.42 -1.24
C GLN A 87 -5.12 9.20 -1.91
N ASN A 88 -4.32 8.29 -2.43
CA ASN A 88 -4.77 7.04 -3.04
C ASN A 88 -5.47 6.08 -2.05
N LEU A 89 -5.33 6.31 -0.74
CA LEU A 89 -6.01 5.53 0.29
C LEU A 89 -7.47 5.99 0.54
N LYS A 90 -7.85 7.18 0.05
CA LYS A 90 -9.22 7.72 0.23
C LYS A 90 -10.32 6.82 -0.32
N ASN A 91 -10.04 6.13 -1.41
CA ASN A 91 -11.02 5.29 -2.12
C ASN A 91 -10.82 3.80 -1.85
N LYS A 92 -10.11 3.45 -0.78
CA LYS A 92 -9.82 2.06 -0.39
C LYS A 92 -10.46 1.73 0.95
N ASN A 93 -10.59 0.43 1.21
CA ASN A 93 -10.94 -0.03 2.54
C ASN A 93 -9.83 0.40 3.51
N PHE A 94 -10.19 1.22 4.47
CA PHE A 94 -9.30 1.78 5.46
C PHE A 94 -9.87 1.52 6.84
N ASN A 95 -9.16 0.77 7.65
CA ASN A 95 -9.48 0.59 9.06
C ASN A 95 -8.18 0.63 9.85
N LEU A 96 -8.04 1.64 10.68
CA LEU A 96 -6.86 1.85 11.52
C LEU A 96 -7.28 1.91 12.98
N ILE A 97 -6.66 1.08 13.79
CA ILE A 97 -6.86 1.05 15.24
C ILE A 97 -5.52 1.33 15.90
N ILE A 98 -5.51 2.29 16.81
CA ILE A 98 -4.34 2.66 17.61
C ILE A 98 -4.73 2.55 19.07
N ASP A 99 -4.08 1.66 19.80
CA ASP A 99 -4.23 1.49 21.24
C ASP A 99 -2.96 1.95 21.94
N ILE A 100 -3.10 2.80 22.94
CA ILE A 100 -1.99 3.33 23.72
C ILE A 100 -2.21 2.98 25.19
N GLU A 101 -1.29 2.19 25.72
CA GLU A 101 -1.30 1.72 27.10
C GLU A 101 -0.09 2.33 27.83
N LYS A 102 -0.35 3.04 28.93
CA LYS A 102 0.74 3.56 29.78
C LYS A 102 1.22 2.45 30.69
N ILE A 103 2.51 2.19 30.65
CA ILE A 103 3.17 1.18 31.45
C ILE A 103 4.34 1.76 32.23
N GLU A 104 4.67 1.15 33.34
CA GLU A 104 5.91 1.40 34.08
C GLU A 104 6.90 0.29 33.77
N VAL A 105 8.11 0.66 33.38
CA VAL A 105 9.19 -0.29 33.10
C VAL A 105 10.23 -0.19 34.22
N ASP A 106 10.44 -1.29 34.90
CA ASP A 106 11.46 -1.40 35.95
C ASP A 106 12.82 -1.75 35.33
N PHE A 107 13.74 -0.78 35.36
CA PHE A 107 15.15 -1.04 35.15
C PHE A 107 15.84 -1.13 36.53
N SER A 108 16.60 -2.15 36.77
CA SER A 108 17.34 -2.52 38.00
C SER A 108 17.43 -1.52 39.16
N ASN A 109 17.36 -0.21 38.94
CA ASN A 109 17.39 0.88 39.94
C ASN A 109 16.48 2.08 39.57
N ARG A 110 15.68 2.03 38.53
CA ARG A 110 14.86 3.14 38.04
C ARG A 110 13.54 2.62 37.49
N LYS A 111 12.46 3.29 37.88
CA LYS A 111 11.15 3.13 37.24
C LYS A 111 11.00 4.23 36.20
N GLU A 112 10.82 3.83 34.96
CA GLU A 112 10.54 4.76 33.86
C GLU A 112 9.15 4.57 33.33
N LYS A 113 8.47 5.65 33.06
CA LYS A 113 7.14 5.63 32.42
C LYS A 113 7.33 5.46 30.92
N ALA A 114 6.57 4.57 30.35
CA ALA A 114 6.57 4.32 28.93
C ALA A 114 5.15 4.14 28.42
N SER A 115 4.96 4.43 27.14
CA SER A 115 3.71 4.20 26.42
C SER A 115 3.91 3.04 25.46
N LEU A 116 3.08 1.99 25.60
CA LEU A 116 3.02 0.88 24.65
C LEU A 116 1.98 1.22 23.59
N ILE A 117 2.42 1.48 22.37
CA ILE A 117 1.57 1.86 21.25
C ILE A 117 1.37 0.64 20.34
N LYS A 118 0.15 0.17 20.24
CA LYS A 118 -0.24 -0.93 19.34
C LYS A 118 -0.99 -0.34 18.16
N ALA A 119 -0.45 -0.44 16.96
CA ALA A 119 -1.09 0.02 15.74
C ALA A 119 -1.49 -1.17 14.88
N LYS A 120 -2.74 -1.20 14.42
CA LYS A 120 -3.29 -2.20 13.51
C LYS A 120 -3.97 -1.51 12.34
N TYR A 121 -3.43 -1.69 11.15
CA TYR A 121 -4.01 -1.18 9.92
C TYR A 121 -4.50 -2.34 9.05
N ARG A 122 -5.74 -2.25 8.59
CA ARG A 122 -6.32 -3.16 7.62
C ARG A 122 -6.57 -2.40 6.32
N GLY A 123 -5.81 -2.74 5.29
CA GLY A 123 -6.02 -2.31 3.93
C GLY A 123 -6.89 -3.28 3.14
N ASP A 124 -6.89 -3.16 1.81
CA ASP A 124 -7.72 -3.98 0.91
C ASP A 124 -7.42 -5.49 1.01
N LYS A 125 -6.16 -5.86 1.20
CA LYS A 125 -5.73 -7.27 1.14
C LYS A 125 -4.87 -7.72 2.31
N LYS A 126 -4.29 -6.78 3.04
CA LYS A 126 -3.32 -7.09 4.10
C LYS A 126 -3.68 -6.39 5.40
N ILE A 127 -3.27 -7.02 6.48
CA ILE A 127 -3.33 -6.45 7.82
C ILE A 127 -1.91 -6.23 8.28
N TYR A 128 -1.60 -4.99 8.64
CA TYR A 128 -0.33 -4.58 9.21
C TYR A 128 -0.52 -4.38 10.71
N LYS A 129 0.42 -4.90 11.50
CA LYS A 129 0.41 -4.74 12.96
C LYS A 129 1.81 -4.35 13.42
N ASN A 130 1.88 -3.44 14.35
CA ASN A 130 3.13 -3.10 15.02
C ASN A 130 2.87 -2.74 16.48
N THR A 131 3.89 -2.95 17.30
CA THR A 131 3.90 -2.55 18.70
C THR A 131 5.16 -1.74 18.95
N LEU A 132 4.99 -0.52 19.42
CA LEU A 132 6.07 0.42 19.69
C LEU A 132 6.12 0.69 21.20
N LEU A 133 7.32 0.79 21.74
CA LEU A 133 7.55 1.26 23.08
C LEU A 133 8.14 2.68 23.00
N LYS A 134 7.50 3.63 23.68
CA LYS A 134 7.95 5.01 23.75
C LYS A 134 8.14 5.39 25.21
N PHE A 135 9.35 5.78 25.58
CA PHE A 135 9.62 6.31 26.90
C PHE A 135 9.18 7.77 27.00
N GLU A 136 8.58 8.13 28.13
CA GLU A 136 8.22 9.53 28.42
C GLU A 136 9.50 10.22 28.94
N GLU A 137 9.91 11.28 28.25
CA GLU A 137 11.01 12.17 28.70
C GLU A 137 10.54 13.09 29.83
#